data_6626830486dc1e9a3a933cc21e5b178c
#
_entry.id   6626830486dc1e9a3a933cc21e5b178c
#
_cell.length_a   1.000
_cell.length_b   1.000
_cell.length_c   1.000
_cell.angle_alpha   90.00
_cell.angle_beta   90.00
_cell.angle_gamma   90.00
#
_symmetry.space_group_name_H-M   'P 1'
#
loop_
_entity.id
_entity.type
_entity.pdbx_description
1 polymer ?
#
loop_
_entity_poly.entity_id
_entity_poly.type
_entity_poly.pdbx_seq_one_letter_code
_entity_poly.pdbx_strand_id
1 'polypeptide(L)'
;MRNDILQKLMETIVARKDAAVESSYVAKLFSKGEDVILKKVGEEATEVLLAAKSGDKQHLVYETADLWFHCMVLLAQHGMSVNDVLEELAQRVGVSGLDEKAGRKSNAS
;
A
#
# COMPACT_ATOMS: atom_id res chain seq x y z
N MET A 1 -3.26 -14.38 14.24
CA MET A 1 -4.07 -13.17 14.49
C MET A 1 -4.02 -12.27 13.28
N ARG A 2 -5.07 -11.50 13.07
CA ARG A 2 -5.13 -10.65 11.87
C ARG A 2 -4.28 -9.39 11.95
N ASN A 3 -3.83 -9.03 13.14
CA ASN A 3 -3.02 -7.82 13.30
C ASN A 3 -1.61 -7.96 12.74
N ASP A 4 -1.18 -9.17 12.35
CA ASP A 4 0.12 -9.39 11.71
C ASP A 4 0.00 -9.65 10.21
N ILE A 5 -1.17 -9.48 9.62
CA ILE A 5 -1.39 -9.83 8.21
C ILE A 5 -0.59 -8.94 7.26
N LEU A 6 -0.46 -7.66 7.59
CA LEU A 6 0.32 -6.76 6.73
C LEU A 6 1.78 -7.18 6.68
N GLN A 7 2.32 -7.61 7.82
CA GLN A 7 3.69 -8.09 7.89
C GLN A 7 3.88 -9.34 7.05
N LYS A 8 2.96 -10.30 7.20
CA LYS A 8 3.03 -11.54 6.44
C LYS A 8 2.88 -11.31 4.95
N LEU A 9 1.97 -10.43 4.57
CA LEU A 9 1.78 -10.12 3.16
C LEU A 9 3.02 -9.44 2.58
N MET A 10 3.63 -8.53 3.34
CA MET A 10 4.86 -7.88 2.90
C MET A 10 5.97 -8.89 2.67
N GLU A 11 6.13 -9.84 3.60
CA GLU A 11 7.11 -10.91 3.44
C GLU A 11 6.85 -11.73 2.18
N THR A 12 5.58 -12.04 1.91
CA THR A 12 5.20 -12.77 0.71
C THR A 12 5.55 -11.99 -0.55
N ILE A 13 5.25 -10.70 -0.57
CA ILE A 13 5.54 -9.84 -1.72
C ILE A 13 7.05 -9.83 -1.99
N VAL A 14 7.85 -9.62 -0.95
CA VAL A 14 9.31 -9.58 -1.10
C VAL A 14 9.85 -10.93 -1.57
N ALA A 15 9.31 -12.02 -1.02
CA ALA A 15 9.74 -13.37 -1.40
C ALA A 15 9.44 -13.69 -2.85
N ARG A 16 8.39 -13.10 -3.43
CA ARG A 16 7.99 -13.37 -4.81
C ARG A 16 8.60 -12.41 -5.82
N LYS A 17 9.36 -11.44 -5.35
CA LYS A 17 9.96 -10.45 -6.24
C LYS A 17 10.79 -11.10 -7.35
N ASP A 18 11.53 -12.15 -7.01
CA ASP A 18 12.38 -12.87 -7.97
C ASP A 18 11.81 -14.21 -8.41
N ALA A 19 10.52 -14.46 -8.14
CA ALA A 19 9.86 -15.69 -8.55
C ALA A 19 9.65 -15.71 -10.06
N ALA A 20 9.24 -16.88 -10.59
CA ALA A 20 8.96 -17.01 -12.01
C ALA A 20 7.76 -16.15 -12.39
N VAL A 21 7.93 -15.36 -13.45
CA VAL A 21 6.90 -14.44 -13.95
C VAL A 21 5.61 -15.20 -14.31
N GLU A 22 5.75 -16.41 -14.84
CA GLU A 22 4.62 -17.22 -15.27
C GLU A 22 3.73 -17.67 -14.11
N SER A 23 4.27 -17.73 -12.89
CA SER A 23 3.55 -18.28 -11.74
C SER A 23 3.23 -17.26 -10.68
N SER A 24 3.63 -15.99 -10.86
CA SER A 24 3.43 -14.99 -9.81
C SER A 24 3.06 -13.63 -10.40
N TYR A 25 1.90 -13.12 -10.00
CA TYR A 25 1.47 -11.77 -10.35
C TYR A 25 2.47 -10.72 -9.84
N VAL A 26 2.97 -10.91 -8.61
CA VAL A 26 3.95 -9.99 -8.02
C VAL A 26 5.23 -9.95 -8.84
N ALA A 27 5.75 -11.13 -9.20
CA ALA A 27 6.95 -11.19 -10.04
C ALA A 27 6.73 -10.50 -11.38
N LYS A 28 5.55 -10.67 -11.95
CA LYS A 28 5.19 -10.02 -13.22
C LYS A 28 5.21 -8.50 -13.07
N LEU A 29 4.64 -7.98 -11.98
CA LEU A 29 4.64 -6.53 -11.74
C LEU A 29 6.06 -5.99 -11.63
N PHE A 30 6.91 -6.65 -10.86
CA PHE A 30 8.30 -6.21 -10.71
C PHE A 30 9.05 -6.26 -12.04
N SER A 31 8.78 -7.29 -12.85
CA SER A 31 9.46 -7.43 -14.14
C SER A 31 9.06 -6.31 -15.12
N LYS A 32 7.87 -5.79 -14.99
CA LYS A 32 7.37 -4.72 -15.87
C LYS A 32 7.86 -3.33 -15.46
N GLY A 33 8.33 -3.19 -14.22
CA GLY A 33 8.95 -1.96 -13.76
C GLY A 33 8.02 -1.00 -13.03
N GLU A 34 8.62 0.08 -12.54
CA GLU A 34 7.94 1.00 -11.65
C GLU A 34 6.72 1.67 -12.27
N ASP A 35 6.80 2.05 -13.54
CA ASP A 35 5.70 2.78 -14.17
C ASP A 35 4.42 1.95 -14.18
N VAL A 36 4.52 0.63 -14.39
CA VAL A 36 3.35 -0.24 -14.36
C VAL A 36 2.81 -0.35 -12.94
N ILE A 37 3.69 -0.43 -11.94
CA ILE A 37 3.27 -0.47 -10.54
C ILE A 37 2.55 0.83 -10.16
N LEU A 38 3.10 1.98 -10.54
CA LEU A 38 2.48 3.28 -10.29
C LEU A 38 1.13 3.39 -10.96
N LYS A 39 1.01 2.91 -12.19
CA LYS A 39 -0.27 2.91 -12.90
C LYS A 39 -1.30 2.09 -12.16
N LYS A 40 -0.90 0.91 -11.64
CA LYS A 40 -1.82 0.07 -10.87
C LYS A 40 -2.29 0.76 -9.60
N VAL A 41 -1.39 1.44 -8.88
CA VAL A 41 -1.77 2.18 -7.68
C VAL A 41 -2.82 3.25 -8.03
N GLY A 42 -2.60 4.00 -9.11
CA GLY A 42 -3.55 5.02 -9.55
C GLY A 42 -4.90 4.42 -9.94
N GLU A 43 -4.89 3.31 -10.67
CA GLU A 43 -6.11 2.63 -11.09
C GLU A 43 -6.91 2.13 -9.87
N GLU A 44 -6.22 1.51 -8.90
CA GLU A 44 -6.90 0.98 -7.73
C GLU A 44 -7.43 2.10 -6.83
N ALA A 45 -6.73 3.23 -6.76
CA ALA A 45 -7.24 4.39 -6.02
C ALA A 45 -8.55 4.88 -6.63
N THR A 46 -8.61 4.94 -7.96
CA THR A 46 -9.83 5.33 -8.68
C THR A 46 -10.96 4.33 -8.40
N GLU A 47 -10.65 3.03 -8.41
CA GLU A 47 -11.65 2.00 -8.12
C GLU A 47 -12.22 2.13 -6.71
N VAL A 48 -11.39 2.54 -5.73
CA VAL A 48 -11.87 2.79 -4.37
C VAL A 48 -12.92 3.90 -4.37
N LEU A 49 -12.65 4.99 -5.11
CA LEU A 49 -13.58 6.11 -5.19
C LEU A 49 -14.91 5.68 -5.81
N LEU A 50 -14.85 4.92 -6.90
CA LEU A 50 -16.05 4.43 -7.58
C LEU A 50 -16.82 3.46 -6.69
N ALA A 51 -16.12 2.56 -6.00
CA ALA A 51 -16.76 1.61 -5.10
C ALA A 51 -17.48 2.33 -3.95
N ALA A 52 -16.85 3.35 -3.39
CA ALA A 52 -17.47 4.15 -2.32
C ALA A 52 -18.75 4.82 -2.81
N LYS A 53 -18.74 5.37 -4.01
CA LYS A 53 -19.91 6.05 -4.56
C LYS A 53 -21.03 5.08 -4.91
N SER A 54 -20.70 3.82 -5.19
CA SER A 54 -21.71 2.80 -5.53
C SER A 54 -22.56 2.38 -4.32
N GLY A 55 -22.07 2.60 -3.12
CA GLY A 55 -22.76 2.20 -1.89
C GLY A 55 -22.59 0.73 -1.52
N ASP A 56 -21.85 -0.05 -2.31
CA ASP A 56 -21.58 -1.46 -2.02
C ASP A 56 -20.38 -1.55 -1.08
N LYS A 57 -20.65 -1.83 0.19
CA LYS A 57 -19.61 -1.84 1.22
C LYS A 57 -18.59 -2.95 1.03
N GLN A 58 -19.03 -4.12 0.55
CA GLN A 58 -18.09 -5.22 0.30
C GLN A 58 -17.16 -4.91 -0.87
N HIS A 59 -17.69 -4.26 -1.90
CA HIS A 59 -16.88 -3.84 -3.04
C HIS A 59 -15.86 -2.79 -2.59
N LEU A 60 -16.25 -1.87 -1.71
CA LEU A 60 -15.33 -0.88 -1.16
C LEU A 60 -14.19 -1.55 -0.40
N VAL A 61 -14.48 -2.56 0.42
CA VAL A 61 -13.44 -3.30 1.16
C VAL A 61 -12.49 -3.99 0.18
N TYR A 62 -13.06 -4.64 -0.84
CA TYR A 62 -12.26 -5.35 -1.83
C TYR A 62 -11.28 -4.40 -2.56
N GLU A 63 -11.78 -3.27 -3.01
CA GLU A 63 -10.92 -2.33 -3.74
C GLU A 63 -9.92 -1.64 -2.84
N THR A 64 -10.29 -1.38 -1.58
CA THR A 64 -9.35 -0.82 -0.62
C THR A 64 -8.20 -1.79 -0.35
N ALA A 65 -8.52 -3.08 -0.19
CA ALA A 65 -7.50 -4.11 0.00
C ALA A 65 -6.57 -4.19 -1.21
N ASP A 66 -7.15 -4.08 -2.41
CA ASP A 66 -6.37 -4.13 -3.65
C ASP A 66 -5.44 -2.92 -3.76
N LEU A 67 -5.92 -1.75 -3.37
CA LEU A 67 -5.08 -0.55 -3.32
C LEU A 67 -3.93 -0.73 -2.35
N TRP A 68 -4.21 -1.21 -1.13
CA TRP A 68 -3.17 -1.44 -0.13
C TRP A 68 -2.13 -2.43 -0.64
N PHE A 69 -2.60 -3.50 -1.29
CA PHE A 69 -1.69 -4.51 -1.85
C PHE A 69 -0.71 -3.88 -2.84
N HIS A 70 -1.21 -3.08 -3.78
CA HIS A 70 -0.36 -2.45 -4.79
C HIS A 70 0.56 -1.39 -4.18
N CYS A 71 0.11 -0.68 -3.15
CA CYS A 71 0.99 0.22 -2.40
C CYS A 71 2.13 -0.54 -1.74
N MET A 72 1.87 -1.75 -1.23
CA MET A 72 2.91 -2.57 -0.61
C MET A 72 3.92 -3.06 -1.66
N VAL A 73 3.45 -3.39 -2.86
CA VAL A 73 4.36 -3.74 -3.96
C VAL A 73 5.26 -2.56 -4.29
N LEU A 74 4.70 -1.36 -4.34
CA LEU A 74 5.47 -0.14 -4.60
C LEU A 74 6.53 0.08 -3.51
N LEU A 75 6.16 -0.10 -2.24
CA LEU A 75 7.12 0.02 -1.14
C LEU A 75 8.28 -0.98 -1.31
N ALA A 76 7.95 -2.23 -1.64
CA ALA A 76 8.96 -3.26 -1.85
C ALA A 76 9.90 -2.89 -2.99
N GLN A 77 9.38 -2.29 -4.04
CA GLN A 77 10.21 -1.86 -5.15
C GLN A 77 11.23 -0.81 -4.73
N HIS A 78 10.88 0.04 -3.78
CA HIS A 78 11.78 1.06 -3.27
C HIS A 78 12.63 0.56 -2.09
N GLY A 79 12.65 -0.73 -1.83
CA GLY A 79 13.41 -1.30 -0.72
C GLY A 79 12.87 -0.98 0.65
N MET A 80 11.60 -0.58 0.71
CA MET A 80 10.93 -0.21 1.95
C MET A 80 9.93 -1.28 2.34
N SER A 81 9.35 -1.16 3.53
CA SER A 81 8.40 -2.14 4.01
C SER A 81 7.18 -1.46 4.62
N VAL A 82 6.16 -2.28 4.89
CA VAL A 82 4.96 -1.80 5.55
C VAL A 82 5.26 -1.26 6.95
N ASN A 83 6.34 -1.72 7.59
CA ASN A 83 6.73 -1.20 8.89
C ASN A 83 7.03 0.30 8.86
N ASP A 84 7.60 0.77 7.76
CA ASP A 84 7.88 2.21 7.62
C ASP A 84 6.58 3.03 7.67
N VAL A 85 5.54 2.52 7.02
CA VAL A 85 4.23 3.17 7.03
C VAL A 85 3.59 3.05 8.40
N LEU A 86 3.68 1.88 9.03
CA LEU A 86 3.09 1.67 10.34
C LEU A 86 3.73 2.56 11.40
N GLU A 87 5.04 2.80 11.32
CA GLU A 87 5.71 3.71 12.23
C GLU A 87 5.21 5.14 12.06
N GLU A 88 5.01 5.57 10.81
CA GLU A 88 4.46 6.88 10.53
C GLU A 88 3.03 7.01 11.07
N LEU A 89 2.23 5.98 10.90
CA LEU A 89 0.87 5.97 11.42
C LEU A 89 0.85 5.99 12.95
N ALA A 90 1.79 5.25 13.57
CA ALA A 90 1.89 5.23 15.03
C ALA A 90 2.16 6.62 15.60
N GLN A 91 2.94 7.42 14.90
CA GLN A 91 3.21 8.80 15.33
C GLN A 91 1.96 9.67 15.33
N ARG A 92 0.95 9.29 14.54
CA ARG A 92 -0.31 10.05 14.47
C ARG A 92 -1.30 9.66 15.56
N VAL A 93 -1.06 8.57 16.25
CA VAL A 93 -1.90 8.13 17.35
C VAL A 93 -1.62 9.02 18.57
N GLY A 94 -2.69 9.58 19.15
CA GLY A 94 -2.54 10.45 20.32
C GLY A 94 -2.16 11.88 20.00
N VAL A 95 -1.96 12.21 18.72
CA VAL A 95 -1.61 13.57 18.28
C VAL A 95 -2.80 14.10 17.46
N SER A 96 -3.25 15.35 17.74
CA SER A 96 -4.34 15.94 16.98
C SER A 96 -3.89 16.21 15.55
N GLY A 97 -4.86 16.25 14.62
CA GLY A 97 -4.55 16.54 13.22
C GLY A 97 -3.83 17.87 13.04
N LEU A 98 -4.15 18.85 13.86
CA LEU A 98 -3.48 20.15 13.79
C LEU A 98 -2.03 20.07 14.25
N ASP A 99 -1.78 19.36 15.35
CA ASP A 99 -0.42 19.21 15.87
C ASP A 99 0.44 18.41 14.88
N GLU A 100 -0.09 17.35 14.29
CA GLU A 100 0.61 16.56 13.29
C GLU A 100 0.96 17.42 12.08
N LYS A 101 0.03 18.24 11.62
CA LYS A 101 0.23 19.10 10.47
C LYS A 101 1.33 20.13 10.75
N ALA A 102 1.33 20.71 11.94
CA ALA A 102 2.34 21.67 12.34
C ALA A 102 3.73 21.01 12.40
N GLY A 103 3.80 19.80 12.94
CA GLY A 103 5.05 19.05 13.02
C GLY A 103 5.64 18.76 11.65
N ARG A 104 4.81 18.33 10.71
CA ARG A 104 5.27 18.06 9.35
C ARG A 104 5.74 19.32 8.64
N LYS A 105 5.05 20.44 8.89
CA LYS A 105 5.43 21.71 8.30
C LYS A 105 6.80 22.17 8.80
N SER A 106 7.06 21.98 10.09
CA SER A 106 8.37 22.31 10.68
C SER A 106 9.48 21.42 10.10
N ASN A 107 9.20 20.15 9.91
CA ASN A 107 10.17 19.20 9.39
C ASN A 107 10.45 19.38 7.90
N ALA A 108 9.53 19.96 7.17
CA ALA A 108 9.67 20.16 5.73
C ALA A 108 10.54 21.36 5.38
N SER A 109 10.82 22.22 6.34
CA SER A 109 11.60 23.45 6.11
C SER A 109 13.13 23.27 6.23
#